data_d86af395accd86e8415864fb5b373d4e
#
_entry.id   d86af395accd86e8415864fb5b373d4e
#
_cell.length_a   1.000
_cell.length_b   1.000
_cell.length_c   1.000
_cell.angle_alpha   90.00
_cell.angle_beta   90.00
_cell.angle_gamma   90.00
#
_symmetry.space_group_name_H-M   'P 1'
#
loop_
_entity.id
_entity.type
_entity.pdbx_description
1 polymer ?
#
loop_
_entity_poly.entity_id
_entity_poly.type
_entity_poly.pdbx_seq_one_letter_code
_entity_poly.pdbx_strand_id
1 'polypeptide(L)'
;MILITGASGNVGHEVLKQALAVGLKIRATFQSPDVAAKAPAGLEGVIMDYAKPETIRPALRGVEKIFLVGPPVRDLPALEANFVKEVRAAGRQHIVKLSALGGRESMFPSGHRDSEENIEASGLPYTFLRPNGFMQNLVNYNAGTIRSQNAFYGCQGNGAVSVVDIRDIAAVAVLVLAATGHEGKSYSLTGGEALTNGQVAAKISRVAGRKISYVDLPPAEFKKAILSAGMPEWSADALLDLQRLYREGKASPVSDDVERLTGRKPITFDQFAHDYAFAFQTEAKAAS
;
A
#
# COMPACT_ATOMS: atom_id res chain seq x y z
N MET A 1 17.45 16.29 -0.18
CA MET A 1 16.83 15.52 0.95
C MET A 1 15.46 15.04 0.53
N ILE A 2 15.12 13.77 0.81
CA ILE A 2 13.79 13.19 0.54
C ILE A 2 13.08 12.94 1.86
N LEU A 3 11.81 13.35 1.97
CA LEU A 3 10.94 13.01 3.10
C LEU A 3 10.12 11.77 2.78
N ILE A 4 10.11 10.78 3.65
CA ILE A 4 9.21 9.62 3.57
C ILE A 4 8.22 9.70 4.71
N THR A 5 6.94 9.87 4.39
CA THR A 5 5.86 9.80 5.36
C THR A 5 5.35 8.37 5.50
N GLY A 6 4.70 8.04 6.63
CA GLY A 6 4.20 6.68 6.86
C GLY A 6 5.30 5.60 6.89
N ALA A 7 6.52 5.95 7.31
CA ALA A 7 7.70 5.08 7.28
C ALA A 7 7.58 3.81 8.15
N SER A 8 6.65 3.76 9.10
CA SER A 8 6.33 2.58 9.91
C SER A 8 5.28 1.65 9.27
N GLY A 9 4.61 2.08 8.20
CA GLY A 9 3.63 1.27 7.48
C GLY A 9 4.28 0.34 6.44
N ASN A 10 3.52 -0.62 5.93
CA ASN A 10 4.02 -1.65 5.01
C ASN A 10 4.78 -1.08 3.80
N VAL A 11 4.16 -0.17 3.05
CA VAL A 11 4.79 0.41 1.85
C VAL A 11 5.87 1.41 2.21
N GLY A 12 5.60 2.32 3.18
CA GLY A 12 6.57 3.33 3.59
C GLY A 12 7.86 2.72 4.15
N HIS A 13 7.75 1.63 4.91
CA HIS A 13 8.91 0.89 5.42
C HIS A 13 9.75 0.27 4.28
N GLU A 14 9.10 -0.36 3.30
CA GLU A 14 9.82 -0.97 2.18
C GLU A 14 10.46 0.10 1.27
N VAL A 15 9.79 1.25 1.06
CA VAL A 15 10.37 2.40 0.34
C VAL A 15 11.58 2.94 1.10
N LEU A 16 11.48 3.12 2.42
CA LEU A 16 12.60 3.55 3.26
C LEU A 16 13.80 2.61 3.13
N LYS A 17 13.57 1.31 3.27
CA LYS A 17 14.60 0.27 3.15
C LYS A 17 15.31 0.33 1.79
N GLN A 18 14.57 0.36 0.68
CA GLN A 18 15.14 0.40 -0.66
C GLN A 18 15.84 1.74 -0.94
N ALA A 19 15.29 2.87 -0.48
CA ALA A 19 15.89 4.19 -0.65
C ALA A 19 17.25 4.30 0.07
N LEU A 20 17.34 3.78 1.30
CA LEU A 20 18.60 3.72 2.03
C LEU A 20 19.63 2.81 1.35
N ALA A 21 19.20 1.66 0.81
CA ALA A 21 20.07 0.72 0.12
C ALA A 21 20.75 1.31 -1.14
N VAL A 22 20.11 2.29 -1.79
CA VAL A 22 20.70 3.01 -2.95
C VAL A 22 21.34 4.35 -2.56
N GLY A 23 21.54 4.61 -1.26
CA GLY A 23 22.28 5.75 -0.75
C GLY A 23 21.55 7.08 -0.81
N LEU A 24 20.21 7.11 -0.92
CA LEU A 24 19.44 8.34 -0.89
C LEU A 24 19.45 8.96 0.52
N LYS A 25 19.55 10.28 0.58
CA LYS A 25 19.48 11.02 1.84
C LYS A 25 18.03 11.18 2.26
N ILE A 26 17.63 10.47 3.32
CA ILE A 26 16.25 10.33 3.78
C ILE A 26 16.03 10.98 5.13
N ARG A 27 14.88 11.65 5.27
CA ARG A 27 14.22 11.96 6.53
C ARG A 27 12.92 11.15 6.57
N ALA A 28 12.60 10.50 7.69
CA ALA A 28 11.38 9.72 7.84
C ALA A 28 10.48 10.33 8.92
N THR A 29 9.14 10.26 8.72
CA THR A 29 8.20 10.69 9.75
C THR A 29 7.58 9.52 10.48
N PHE A 30 7.35 9.72 11.77
CA PHE A 30 6.75 8.76 12.69
C PHE A 30 5.63 9.43 13.49
N GLN A 31 4.64 8.64 13.95
CA GLN A 31 3.51 9.17 14.73
C GLN A 31 3.86 9.41 16.21
N SER A 32 4.84 8.67 16.73
CA SER A 32 5.24 8.78 18.14
C SER A 32 6.74 8.52 18.34
N PRO A 33 7.33 9.00 19.44
CA PRO A 33 8.73 8.72 19.81
C PRO A 33 9.04 7.22 19.92
N ASP A 34 8.13 6.42 20.47
CA ASP A 34 8.33 4.98 20.63
C ASP A 34 8.44 4.24 19.29
N VAL A 35 7.72 4.70 18.28
CA VAL A 35 7.82 4.17 16.91
C VAL A 35 9.10 4.67 16.24
N ALA A 36 9.46 5.93 16.44
CA ALA A 36 10.70 6.51 15.93
C ALA A 36 11.96 5.84 16.53
N ALA A 37 11.91 5.42 17.78
CA ALA A 37 13.01 4.72 18.45
C ALA A 37 13.37 3.36 17.81
N LYS A 38 12.45 2.78 17.02
CA LYS A 38 12.66 1.53 16.27
C LYS A 38 13.22 1.76 14.86
N ALA A 39 13.47 3.02 14.50
CA ALA A 39 14.03 3.37 13.20
C ALA A 39 15.50 2.89 13.07
N PRO A 40 15.98 2.62 11.84
CA PRO A 40 17.39 2.29 11.62
C PRO A 40 18.33 3.34 12.21
N ALA A 41 19.46 2.91 12.77
CA ALA A 41 20.47 3.80 13.33
C ALA A 41 20.97 4.79 12.25
N GLY A 42 21.08 6.06 12.62
CA GLY A 42 21.54 7.12 11.71
C GLY A 42 20.48 7.70 10.77
N LEU A 43 19.23 7.19 10.81
CA LEU A 43 18.12 7.79 10.10
C LEU A 43 17.64 9.06 10.81
N GLU A 44 17.46 10.14 10.05
CA GLU A 44 16.83 11.35 10.58
C GLU A 44 15.32 11.14 10.74
N GLY A 45 14.88 10.86 11.97
CA GLY A 45 13.48 10.66 12.32
C GLY A 45 12.83 11.93 12.85
N VAL A 46 11.61 12.24 12.40
CA VAL A 46 10.81 13.39 12.87
C VAL A 46 9.41 12.92 13.26
N ILE A 47 8.91 13.39 14.39
CA ILE A 47 7.52 13.16 14.78
C ILE A 47 6.60 14.10 14.00
N MET A 48 5.60 13.54 13.33
CA MET A 48 4.67 14.31 12.51
C MET A 48 3.24 13.73 12.61
N ASP A 49 2.29 14.64 12.75
CA ASP A 49 0.86 14.35 12.76
C ASP A 49 0.17 15.23 11.70
N TYR A 50 -0.52 14.61 10.75
CA TYR A 50 -1.23 15.31 9.67
C TYR A 50 -2.33 16.25 10.20
N ALA A 51 -2.88 15.99 11.37
CA ALA A 51 -3.87 16.84 12.02
C ALA A 51 -3.26 18.06 12.73
N LYS A 52 -1.92 18.11 12.85
CA LYS A 52 -1.17 19.15 13.57
C LYS A 52 -0.17 19.86 12.65
N PRO A 53 -0.58 20.91 11.94
CA PRO A 53 0.26 21.61 10.97
C PRO A 53 1.61 22.07 11.52
N GLU A 54 1.68 22.42 12.82
CA GLU A 54 2.91 22.82 13.50
C GLU A 54 3.97 21.70 13.54
N THR A 55 3.57 20.44 13.42
CA THR A 55 4.49 19.30 13.36
C THR A 55 5.00 19.02 11.94
N ILE A 56 4.29 19.50 10.92
CA ILE A 56 4.61 19.28 9.51
C ILE A 56 5.79 20.15 9.06
N ARG A 57 5.77 21.44 9.41
CA ARG A 57 6.79 22.41 8.98
C ARG A 57 8.23 22.00 9.33
N PRO A 58 8.54 21.53 10.55
CA PRO A 58 9.88 21.05 10.87
C PRO A 58 10.35 19.90 9.99
N ALA A 59 9.42 18.98 9.63
CA ALA A 59 9.72 17.84 8.78
C ALA A 59 10.13 18.25 7.34
N LEU A 60 9.67 19.41 6.86
CA LEU A 60 9.91 19.89 5.50
C LEU A 60 11.23 20.64 5.31
N ARG A 61 12.00 20.93 6.36
CA ARG A 61 13.25 21.71 6.24
C ARG A 61 14.28 21.01 5.36
N GLY A 62 14.71 21.68 4.28
CA GLY A 62 15.71 21.16 3.33
C GLY A 62 15.22 19.96 2.49
N VAL A 63 13.91 19.69 2.47
CA VAL A 63 13.29 18.65 1.65
C VAL A 63 13.07 19.16 0.23
N GLU A 64 13.37 18.34 -0.75
CA GLU A 64 13.17 18.61 -2.19
C GLU A 64 12.06 17.71 -2.77
N LYS A 65 12.00 16.45 -2.32
CA LYS A 65 10.98 15.49 -2.74
C LYS A 65 10.35 14.80 -1.54
N ILE A 66 9.12 14.39 -1.72
CA ILE A 66 8.28 13.79 -0.66
C ILE A 66 7.67 12.51 -1.19
N PHE A 67 7.83 11.41 -0.45
CA PHE A 67 6.96 10.24 -0.61
C PHE A 67 5.81 10.36 0.37
N LEU A 68 4.61 10.64 -0.14
CA LEU A 68 3.42 10.90 0.65
C LEU A 68 2.58 9.63 0.80
N VAL A 69 2.48 9.14 2.03
CA VAL A 69 1.58 8.05 2.44
C VAL A 69 0.71 8.54 3.57
N GLY A 70 -0.57 8.73 3.31
CA GLY A 70 -1.55 9.07 4.33
C GLY A 70 -2.09 7.85 5.07
N PRO A 71 -2.74 8.04 6.24
CA PRO A 71 -3.36 6.96 6.99
C PRO A 71 -4.61 6.43 6.26
N PRO A 72 -4.94 5.12 6.40
CA PRO A 72 -6.12 4.53 5.78
C PRO A 72 -7.39 4.83 6.60
N VAL A 73 -7.79 6.08 6.64
CA VAL A 73 -8.95 6.58 7.40
C VAL A 73 -9.90 7.37 6.49
N ARG A 74 -11.14 7.55 6.95
CA ARG A 74 -12.17 8.29 6.21
C ARG A 74 -11.73 9.71 5.84
N ASP A 75 -11.04 10.38 6.75
CA ASP A 75 -10.64 11.78 6.62
C ASP A 75 -9.29 11.96 5.90
N LEU A 76 -8.80 10.90 5.20
CA LEU A 76 -7.56 10.94 4.43
C LEU A 76 -7.42 12.21 3.56
N PRO A 77 -8.43 12.63 2.75
CA PRO A 77 -8.29 13.81 1.89
C PRO A 77 -8.04 15.10 2.69
N ALA A 78 -8.72 15.27 3.81
CA ALA A 78 -8.56 16.46 4.66
C ALA A 78 -7.19 16.48 5.35
N LEU A 79 -6.73 15.34 5.83
CA LEU A 79 -5.41 15.20 6.46
C LEU A 79 -4.29 15.48 5.46
N GLU A 80 -4.37 14.92 4.26
CA GLU A 80 -3.38 15.20 3.22
C GLU A 80 -3.47 16.63 2.70
N ALA A 81 -4.65 17.26 2.66
CA ALA A 81 -4.79 18.68 2.31
C ALA A 81 -4.06 19.60 3.30
N ASN A 82 -4.11 19.30 4.62
CA ASN A 82 -3.31 20.01 5.62
C ASN A 82 -1.82 19.91 5.30
N PHE A 83 -1.34 18.70 4.97
CA PHE A 83 0.05 18.48 4.60
C PHE A 83 0.44 19.26 3.34
N VAL A 84 -0.35 19.17 2.27
CA VAL A 84 -0.13 19.88 0.99
C VAL A 84 -0.08 21.39 1.18
N LYS A 85 -0.93 21.95 2.04
CA LYS A 85 -0.92 23.37 2.41
C LYS A 85 0.43 23.80 3.01
N GLU A 86 0.98 23.00 3.93
CA GLU A 86 2.27 23.29 4.56
C GLU A 86 3.44 23.09 3.58
N VAL A 87 3.37 22.07 2.69
CA VAL A 87 4.36 21.90 1.61
C VAL A 87 4.37 23.11 0.68
N ARG A 88 3.19 23.59 0.25
CA ARG A 88 3.08 24.78 -0.59
C ARG A 88 3.66 26.03 0.07
N ALA A 89 3.48 26.19 1.38
CA ALA A 89 4.05 27.30 2.15
C ALA A 89 5.57 27.18 2.31
N ALA A 90 6.13 25.98 2.31
CA ALA A 90 7.56 25.71 2.45
C ALA A 90 8.35 25.83 1.13
N GLY A 91 7.68 25.74 -0.04
CA GLY A 91 8.35 25.84 -1.34
C GLY A 91 7.62 25.07 -2.45
N ARG A 92 8.39 24.42 -3.34
CA ARG A 92 7.89 23.68 -4.50
C ARG A 92 8.42 22.24 -4.53
N GLN A 93 8.28 21.55 -3.41
CA GLN A 93 8.68 20.14 -3.32
C GLN A 93 7.85 19.26 -4.24
N HIS A 94 8.48 18.27 -4.87
CA HIS A 94 7.81 17.27 -5.68
C HIS A 94 7.15 16.21 -4.79
N ILE A 95 5.84 16.05 -4.89
CA ILE A 95 5.06 15.07 -4.13
C ILE A 95 4.89 13.80 -4.95
N VAL A 96 5.48 12.70 -4.51
CA VAL A 96 5.24 11.36 -5.02
C VAL A 96 4.22 10.70 -4.07
N LYS A 97 2.95 10.67 -4.49
CA LYS A 97 1.87 10.16 -3.64
C LYS A 97 1.63 8.68 -3.86
N LEU A 98 1.60 7.90 -2.78
CA LEU A 98 0.97 6.59 -2.79
C LEU A 98 -0.56 6.77 -2.82
N SER A 99 -1.14 6.50 -3.97
CA SER A 99 -2.57 6.58 -4.23
C SER A 99 -3.18 5.18 -4.32
N ALA A 100 -4.27 5.01 -5.05
CA ALA A 100 -4.90 3.71 -5.33
C ALA A 100 -5.39 3.62 -6.76
N LEU A 101 -5.37 2.43 -7.34
CA LEU A 101 -6.02 2.15 -8.61
C LEU A 101 -7.54 2.18 -8.43
N GLY A 102 -8.27 2.64 -9.45
CA GLY A 102 -9.73 2.80 -9.44
C GLY A 102 -10.14 4.27 -9.49
N GLY A 103 -11.44 4.48 -9.56
CA GLY A 103 -12.07 5.79 -9.69
C GLY A 103 -12.93 6.14 -8.48
N ARG A 104 -13.98 6.92 -8.75
CA ARG A 104 -14.93 7.40 -7.72
C ARG A 104 -16.07 6.42 -7.42
N GLU A 105 -16.06 5.26 -8.07
CA GLU A 105 -17.07 4.21 -7.91
C GLU A 105 -16.97 3.40 -6.62
N SER A 106 -15.92 3.65 -5.83
CA SER A 106 -15.70 3.01 -4.53
C SER A 106 -15.12 3.99 -3.51
N MET A 107 -15.48 3.79 -2.24
CA MET A 107 -15.11 4.66 -1.12
C MET A 107 -13.60 4.83 -0.98
N PHE A 108 -12.84 3.76 -1.07
CA PHE A 108 -11.39 3.79 -0.86
C PHE A 108 -10.65 4.52 -2.00
N PRO A 109 -10.80 4.15 -3.29
CA PRO A 109 -10.21 4.90 -4.40
C PRO A 109 -10.73 6.34 -4.49
N SER A 110 -12.01 6.61 -4.16
CA SER A 110 -12.58 7.95 -4.18
C SER A 110 -11.83 8.91 -3.26
N GLY A 111 -11.53 8.52 -2.02
CA GLY A 111 -10.74 9.34 -1.10
C GLY A 111 -9.34 9.65 -1.63
N HIS A 112 -8.71 8.69 -2.34
CA HIS A 112 -7.44 8.95 -3.00
C HIS A 112 -7.58 9.91 -4.20
N ARG A 113 -8.69 9.87 -4.96
CA ARG A 113 -8.96 10.84 -6.04
C ARG A 113 -9.13 12.25 -5.49
N ASP A 114 -9.87 12.42 -4.38
CA ASP A 114 -10.00 13.73 -3.72
C ASP A 114 -8.63 14.28 -3.29
N SER A 115 -7.76 13.44 -2.76
CA SER A 115 -6.40 13.84 -2.40
C SER A 115 -5.55 14.22 -3.63
N GLU A 116 -5.66 13.49 -4.73
CA GLU A 116 -4.95 13.82 -5.97
C GLU A 116 -5.39 15.17 -6.52
N GLU A 117 -6.70 15.44 -6.58
CA GLU A 117 -7.24 16.73 -7.01
C GLU A 117 -6.76 17.89 -6.13
N ASN A 118 -6.69 17.69 -4.81
CA ASN A 118 -6.12 18.69 -3.89
C ASN A 118 -4.63 18.97 -4.19
N ILE A 119 -3.85 17.94 -4.51
CA ILE A 119 -2.43 18.10 -4.89
C ILE A 119 -2.31 18.82 -6.23
N GLU A 120 -3.10 18.42 -7.25
CA GLU A 120 -3.13 19.08 -8.56
C GLU A 120 -3.49 20.58 -8.43
N ALA A 121 -4.55 20.89 -7.68
CA ALA A 121 -5.02 22.26 -7.44
C ALA A 121 -3.98 23.11 -6.68
N SER A 122 -3.06 22.49 -5.93
CA SER A 122 -2.00 23.20 -5.22
C SER A 122 -0.95 23.83 -6.16
N GLY A 123 -0.82 23.32 -7.40
CA GLY A 123 0.22 23.73 -8.35
C GLY A 123 1.62 23.21 -8.02
N LEU A 124 1.76 22.30 -7.05
CA LEU A 124 3.01 21.60 -6.74
C LEU A 124 3.33 20.55 -7.81
N PRO A 125 4.60 20.28 -8.10
CA PRO A 125 4.98 19.12 -8.90
C PRO A 125 4.53 17.83 -8.20
N TYR A 126 3.92 16.89 -8.95
CA TYR A 126 3.41 15.65 -8.38
C TYR A 126 3.68 14.44 -9.28
N THR A 127 3.66 13.25 -8.68
CA THR A 127 3.55 11.96 -9.35
C THR A 127 2.61 11.08 -8.52
N PHE A 128 1.63 10.45 -9.16
CA PHE A 128 0.72 9.52 -8.48
C PHE A 128 1.10 8.09 -8.78
N LEU A 129 1.37 7.32 -7.74
CA LEU A 129 1.54 5.88 -7.81
C LEU A 129 0.21 5.25 -7.40
N ARG A 130 -0.44 4.59 -8.35
CA ARG A 130 -1.79 4.01 -8.21
C ARG A 130 -1.70 2.48 -8.18
N PRO A 131 -1.33 1.88 -7.05
CA PRO A 131 -1.29 0.43 -6.94
C PRO A 131 -2.69 -0.19 -6.89
N ASN A 132 -2.78 -1.42 -7.38
CA ASN A 132 -3.88 -2.33 -7.09
C ASN A 132 -3.69 -2.98 -5.70
N GLY A 133 -4.58 -3.90 -5.31
CA GLY A 133 -4.48 -4.63 -4.04
C GLY A 133 -3.09 -5.23 -3.80
N PHE A 134 -2.61 -5.22 -2.55
CA PHE A 134 -1.28 -5.70 -2.21
C PHE A 134 -1.28 -7.20 -1.94
N MET A 135 -0.29 -7.93 -2.46
CA MET A 135 -0.09 -9.35 -2.12
C MET A 135 0.10 -9.54 -0.61
N GLN A 136 0.77 -8.61 0.07
CA GLN A 136 1.02 -8.64 1.50
C GLN A 136 -0.24 -8.58 2.36
N ASN A 137 -1.37 -8.12 1.83
CA ASN A 137 -2.65 -8.16 2.54
C ASN A 137 -3.06 -9.59 2.92
N LEU A 138 -2.68 -10.58 2.10
CA LEU A 138 -2.93 -11.98 2.42
C LEU A 138 -2.17 -12.42 3.69
N VAL A 139 -0.93 -11.98 3.85
CA VAL A 139 -0.13 -12.26 5.06
C VAL A 139 -0.68 -11.49 6.25
N ASN A 140 -0.96 -10.20 6.08
CA ASN A 140 -1.34 -9.33 7.19
C ASN A 140 -2.70 -9.66 7.78
N TYR A 141 -3.66 -10.09 6.95
CA TYR A 141 -5.05 -10.25 7.38
C TYR A 141 -5.55 -11.71 7.36
N ASN A 142 -4.89 -12.60 6.60
CA ASN A 142 -5.41 -13.94 6.38
C ASN A 142 -4.46 -15.06 6.85
N ALA A 143 -3.20 -14.77 7.18
CA ALA A 143 -2.26 -15.81 7.60
C ALA A 143 -2.75 -16.59 8.83
N GLY A 144 -3.43 -15.94 9.77
CA GLY A 144 -4.01 -16.58 10.95
C GLY A 144 -5.01 -17.67 10.59
N THR A 145 -6.01 -17.38 9.76
CA THR A 145 -7.04 -18.35 9.34
C THR A 145 -6.47 -19.41 8.38
N ILE A 146 -5.51 -19.03 7.53
CA ILE A 146 -4.79 -19.98 6.69
C ILE A 146 -4.07 -21.03 7.55
N ARG A 147 -3.40 -20.62 8.65
CA ARG A 147 -2.70 -21.55 9.53
C ARG A 147 -3.67 -22.41 10.36
N SER A 148 -4.70 -21.80 10.94
CA SER A 148 -5.57 -22.47 11.91
C SER A 148 -6.74 -23.24 11.28
N GLN A 149 -7.23 -22.79 10.10
CA GLN A 149 -8.46 -23.30 9.49
C GLN A 149 -8.25 -23.85 8.07
N ASN A 150 -7.02 -23.76 7.53
CA ASN A 150 -6.70 -24.08 6.13
C ASN A 150 -7.56 -23.28 5.12
N ALA A 151 -8.00 -22.09 5.49
CA ALA A 151 -8.88 -21.27 4.69
C ALA A 151 -8.62 -19.77 4.87
N PHE A 152 -9.01 -18.99 3.87
CA PHE A 152 -9.18 -17.55 4.00
C PHE A 152 -10.53 -17.13 3.40
N TYR A 153 -11.02 -15.98 3.83
CA TYR A 153 -12.39 -15.56 3.62
C TYR A 153 -12.45 -14.22 2.89
N GLY A 154 -13.48 -14.05 2.08
CA GLY A 154 -13.80 -12.81 1.39
C GLY A 154 -15.20 -12.85 0.80
N CYS A 155 -15.57 -11.80 0.04
CA CYS A 155 -16.86 -11.74 -0.64
C CYS A 155 -16.75 -11.26 -2.10
N GLN A 156 -15.58 -11.50 -2.75
CA GLN A 156 -15.34 -11.09 -4.14
C GLN A 156 -15.70 -12.15 -5.19
N GLY A 157 -16.23 -13.30 -4.77
CA GLY A 157 -16.59 -14.39 -5.69
C GLY A 157 -15.39 -14.88 -6.50
N ASN A 158 -15.61 -15.00 -7.82
CA ASN A 158 -14.58 -15.36 -8.78
C ASN A 158 -13.91 -14.14 -9.46
N GLY A 159 -14.09 -12.94 -8.90
CA GLY A 159 -13.42 -11.75 -9.41
C GLY A 159 -11.90 -11.87 -9.34
N ALA A 160 -11.22 -11.65 -10.46
CA ALA A 160 -9.77 -11.66 -10.54
C ALA A 160 -9.20 -10.27 -10.23
N VAL A 161 -8.07 -10.23 -9.53
CA VAL A 161 -7.37 -8.99 -9.17
C VAL A 161 -5.91 -9.09 -9.56
N SER A 162 -5.39 -8.06 -10.22
CA SER A 162 -3.97 -7.96 -10.56
C SER A 162 -3.16 -7.40 -9.38
N VAL A 163 -3.14 -8.19 -8.27
CA VAL A 163 -2.45 -7.79 -7.04
C VAL A 163 -0.96 -7.57 -7.26
N VAL A 164 -0.39 -6.56 -6.59
CA VAL A 164 1.01 -6.15 -6.73
C VAL A 164 1.78 -6.40 -5.43
N ASP A 165 3.05 -6.80 -5.54
CA ASP A 165 3.95 -6.87 -4.39
C ASP A 165 4.40 -5.46 -3.96
N ILE A 166 4.39 -5.17 -2.66
CA ILE A 166 4.83 -3.85 -2.13
C ILE A 166 6.29 -3.55 -2.48
N ARG A 167 7.13 -4.56 -2.72
CA ARG A 167 8.52 -4.40 -3.15
C ARG A 167 8.62 -3.78 -4.55
N ASP A 168 7.67 -4.05 -5.43
CA ASP A 168 7.57 -3.42 -6.75
C ASP A 168 7.09 -1.99 -6.66
N ILE A 169 6.11 -1.72 -5.79
CA ILE A 169 5.65 -0.35 -5.49
C ILE A 169 6.83 0.48 -4.98
N ALA A 170 7.60 -0.07 -4.04
CA ALA A 170 8.75 0.60 -3.47
C ALA A 170 9.85 0.85 -4.50
N ALA A 171 10.13 -0.11 -5.38
CA ALA A 171 11.11 0.06 -6.45
C ALA A 171 10.74 1.21 -7.40
N VAL A 172 9.46 1.30 -7.81
CA VAL A 172 8.96 2.43 -8.62
C VAL A 172 9.04 3.73 -7.83
N ALA A 173 8.64 3.75 -6.56
CA ALA A 173 8.70 4.95 -5.73
C ALA A 173 10.14 5.48 -5.60
N VAL A 174 11.11 4.61 -5.31
CA VAL A 174 12.52 4.98 -5.19
C VAL A 174 13.08 5.51 -6.51
N LEU A 175 12.74 4.89 -7.65
CA LEU A 175 13.13 5.36 -8.98
C LEU A 175 12.61 6.78 -9.23
N VAL A 176 11.31 7.03 -8.99
CA VAL A 176 10.69 8.35 -9.20
C VAL A 176 11.28 9.39 -8.26
N LEU A 177 11.58 9.02 -7.02
CA LEU A 177 12.22 9.91 -6.04
C LEU A 177 13.66 10.24 -6.42
N ALA A 178 14.41 9.31 -7.01
CA ALA A 178 15.79 9.51 -7.40
C ALA A 178 15.95 10.28 -8.73
N ALA A 179 15.00 10.16 -9.65
CA ALA A 179 15.07 10.73 -11.00
C ALA A 179 14.23 12.01 -11.15
N THR A 180 14.35 12.67 -12.30
CA THR A 180 13.50 13.79 -12.76
C THR A 180 12.65 13.35 -13.95
N GLY A 181 11.69 14.18 -14.38
CA GLY A 181 10.86 13.91 -15.55
C GLY A 181 9.64 13.02 -15.26
N HIS A 182 9.29 12.86 -13.99
CA HIS A 182 8.10 12.15 -13.56
C HIS A 182 6.95 13.09 -13.10
N GLU A 183 7.20 14.39 -13.12
CA GLU A 183 6.24 15.41 -12.71
C GLU A 183 5.01 15.40 -13.63
N GLY A 184 3.83 15.52 -13.03
CA GLY A 184 2.54 15.50 -13.72
C GLY A 184 2.12 14.11 -14.23
N LYS A 185 2.79 13.03 -13.83
CA LYS A 185 2.51 11.66 -14.28
C LYS A 185 1.78 10.84 -13.23
N SER A 186 1.02 9.86 -13.72
CA SER A 186 0.37 8.83 -12.91
C SER A 186 0.76 7.46 -13.43
N TYR A 187 1.04 6.52 -12.53
CA TYR A 187 1.46 5.16 -12.86
C TYR A 187 0.54 4.14 -12.20
N SER A 188 0.01 3.22 -13.00
CA SER A 188 -0.83 2.11 -12.52
C SER A 188 0.04 0.92 -12.16
N LEU A 189 0.14 0.60 -10.87
CA LEU A 189 1.05 -0.43 -10.40
C LEU A 189 0.28 -1.72 -10.13
N THR A 190 0.48 -2.72 -10.97
CA THR A 190 -0.15 -4.04 -10.87
C THR A 190 0.90 -5.14 -10.89
N GLY A 191 0.53 -6.34 -10.42
CA GLY A 191 1.28 -7.54 -10.75
C GLY A 191 1.15 -7.89 -12.24
N GLY A 192 1.92 -8.88 -12.69
CA GLY A 192 1.94 -9.33 -14.09
C GLY A 192 0.76 -10.23 -14.49
N GLU A 193 -0.10 -10.59 -13.56
CA GLU A 193 -1.26 -11.48 -13.78
C GLU A 193 -2.45 -11.07 -12.89
N ALA A 194 -3.66 -11.31 -13.36
CA ALA A 194 -4.87 -11.18 -12.54
C ALA A 194 -5.30 -12.56 -12.03
N LEU A 195 -5.46 -12.70 -10.73
CA LEU A 195 -5.76 -13.96 -10.07
C LEU A 195 -7.09 -13.91 -9.32
N THR A 196 -7.88 -14.97 -9.46
CA THR A 196 -9.01 -15.23 -8.55
C THR A 196 -8.50 -15.73 -7.19
N ASN A 197 -9.28 -15.56 -6.14
CA ASN A 197 -8.93 -16.12 -4.83
C ASN A 197 -8.81 -17.65 -4.84
N GLY A 198 -9.54 -18.35 -5.72
CA GLY A 198 -9.35 -19.78 -5.93
C GLY A 198 -7.95 -20.14 -6.46
N GLN A 199 -7.44 -19.35 -7.42
CA GLN A 199 -6.07 -19.50 -7.93
C GLN A 199 -5.03 -19.13 -6.87
N VAL A 200 -5.27 -18.07 -6.10
CA VAL A 200 -4.44 -17.69 -4.95
C VAL A 200 -4.37 -18.84 -3.94
N ALA A 201 -5.52 -19.44 -3.57
CA ALA A 201 -5.59 -20.58 -2.67
C ALA A 201 -4.77 -21.78 -3.18
N ALA A 202 -4.85 -22.07 -4.48
CA ALA A 202 -4.07 -23.14 -5.10
C ALA A 202 -2.55 -22.87 -5.05
N LYS A 203 -2.13 -21.62 -5.31
CA LYS A 203 -0.71 -21.20 -5.21
C LYS A 203 -0.20 -21.32 -3.75
N ILE A 204 -0.98 -20.84 -2.77
CA ILE A 204 -0.63 -20.97 -1.33
C ILE A 204 -0.59 -22.44 -0.89
N SER A 205 -1.51 -23.28 -1.38
CA SER A 205 -1.54 -24.72 -1.03
C SER A 205 -0.22 -25.42 -1.38
N ARG A 206 0.41 -25.04 -2.49
CA ARG A 206 1.70 -25.61 -2.92
C ARG A 206 2.82 -25.32 -1.92
N VAL A 207 2.95 -24.07 -1.46
CA VAL A 207 4.01 -23.68 -0.51
C VAL A 207 3.69 -24.10 0.92
N ALA A 208 2.41 -24.19 1.29
CA ALA A 208 1.99 -24.67 2.61
C ALA A 208 2.10 -26.20 2.74
N GLY A 209 2.19 -26.95 1.62
CA GLY A 209 2.22 -28.42 1.58
C GLY A 209 0.91 -29.07 2.07
N ARG A 210 -0.20 -28.34 1.99
CA ARG A 210 -1.54 -28.79 2.36
C ARG A 210 -2.62 -28.00 1.62
N LYS A 211 -3.82 -28.55 1.49
CA LYS A 211 -4.92 -27.87 0.81
C LYS A 211 -5.36 -26.64 1.60
N ILE A 212 -5.29 -25.46 0.98
CA ILE A 212 -5.87 -24.20 1.44
C ILE A 212 -7.05 -23.86 0.53
N SER A 213 -8.15 -23.36 1.13
CA SER A 213 -9.37 -23.03 0.40
C SER A 213 -9.71 -21.56 0.55
N TYR A 214 -10.24 -20.96 -0.52
CA TYR A 214 -10.96 -19.70 -0.42
C TYR A 214 -12.44 -19.99 -0.14
N VAL A 215 -13.01 -19.26 0.81
CA VAL A 215 -14.43 -19.32 1.16
C VAL A 215 -15.07 -17.99 0.81
N ASP A 216 -15.92 -17.99 -0.23
CA ASP A 216 -16.70 -16.82 -0.61
C ASP A 216 -17.93 -16.71 0.29
N LEU A 217 -17.99 -15.68 1.11
CA LEU A 217 -19.11 -15.43 2.02
C LEU A 217 -20.10 -14.46 1.39
N PRO A 218 -21.39 -14.52 1.75
CA PRO A 218 -22.32 -13.43 1.48
C PRO A 218 -21.78 -12.13 2.09
N PRO A 219 -21.93 -10.96 1.42
CA PRO A 219 -21.36 -9.69 1.91
C PRO A 219 -21.74 -9.34 3.35
N ALA A 220 -23.01 -9.60 3.76
CA ALA A 220 -23.46 -9.34 5.12
C ALA A 220 -22.76 -10.21 6.17
N GLU A 221 -22.50 -11.49 5.86
CA GLU A 221 -21.78 -12.41 6.74
C GLU A 221 -20.31 -12.02 6.82
N PHE A 222 -19.69 -11.66 5.70
CA PHE A 222 -18.31 -11.18 5.67
C PHE A 222 -18.17 -9.89 6.50
N LYS A 223 -19.09 -8.91 6.34
CA LYS A 223 -19.11 -7.70 7.18
C LYS A 223 -19.15 -8.04 8.66
N LYS A 224 -20.08 -8.90 9.07
CA LYS A 224 -20.21 -9.34 10.46
C LYS A 224 -18.91 -9.96 10.99
N ALA A 225 -18.26 -10.81 10.19
CA ALA A 225 -17.02 -11.49 10.59
C ALA A 225 -15.87 -10.48 10.82
N ILE A 226 -15.64 -9.53 9.90
CA ILE A 226 -14.56 -8.55 10.02
C ILE A 226 -14.80 -7.53 11.12
N LEU A 227 -16.05 -7.12 11.38
CA LEU A 227 -16.41 -6.29 12.53
C LEU A 227 -16.13 -7.03 13.85
N SER A 228 -16.50 -8.33 13.93
CA SER A 228 -16.21 -9.16 15.11
C SER A 228 -14.70 -9.37 15.34
N ALA A 229 -13.89 -9.29 14.29
CA ALA A 229 -12.43 -9.31 14.36
C ALA A 229 -11.81 -7.94 14.74
N GLY A 230 -12.65 -6.92 15.03
CA GLY A 230 -12.20 -5.60 15.51
C GLY A 230 -11.95 -4.58 14.40
N MET A 231 -12.34 -4.86 13.16
CA MET A 231 -12.22 -3.85 12.09
C MET A 231 -13.21 -2.70 12.35
N PRO A 232 -12.78 -1.42 12.26
CA PRO A 232 -13.69 -0.27 12.35
C PRO A 232 -14.77 -0.32 11.27
N GLU A 233 -15.99 0.15 11.58
CA GLU A 233 -17.13 0.06 10.69
C GLU A 233 -16.87 0.70 9.31
N TRP A 234 -16.32 1.91 9.29
CA TRP A 234 -15.95 2.56 8.03
C TRP A 234 -15.00 1.72 7.17
N SER A 235 -13.98 1.12 7.81
CA SER A 235 -13.01 0.28 7.12
C SER A 235 -13.66 -0.99 6.57
N ALA A 236 -14.61 -1.56 7.31
CA ALA A 236 -15.39 -2.72 6.88
C ALA A 236 -16.26 -2.37 5.66
N ASP A 237 -16.94 -1.23 5.67
CA ASP A 237 -17.75 -0.75 4.55
C ASP A 237 -16.90 -0.46 3.32
N ALA A 238 -15.76 0.20 3.49
CA ALA A 238 -14.83 0.47 2.41
C ALA A 238 -14.24 -0.82 1.81
N LEU A 239 -13.96 -1.83 2.65
CA LEU A 239 -13.49 -3.14 2.19
C LEU A 239 -14.58 -3.89 1.42
N LEU A 240 -15.83 -3.90 1.90
CA LEU A 240 -16.94 -4.53 1.19
C LEU A 240 -17.14 -3.88 -0.19
N ASP A 241 -17.10 -2.58 -0.25
CA ASP A 241 -17.28 -1.84 -1.49
C ASP A 241 -16.13 -2.12 -2.47
N LEU A 242 -14.90 -2.24 -1.98
CA LEU A 242 -13.76 -2.68 -2.78
C LEU A 242 -13.92 -4.13 -3.29
N GLN A 243 -14.38 -5.05 -2.43
CA GLN A 243 -14.66 -6.45 -2.80
C GLN A 243 -15.78 -6.54 -3.86
N ARG A 244 -16.75 -5.63 -3.86
CA ARG A 244 -17.76 -5.51 -4.91
C ARG A 244 -17.11 -5.18 -6.26
N LEU A 245 -16.20 -4.20 -6.32
CA LEU A 245 -15.46 -3.87 -7.55
C LEU A 245 -14.64 -5.07 -8.05
N TYR A 246 -14.04 -5.82 -7.14
CA TYR A 246 -13.30 -7.04 -7.48
C TYR A 246 -14.24 -8.08 -8.10
N ARG A 247 -15.39 -8.33 -7.50
CA ARG A 247 -16.43 -9.23 -8.02
C ARG A 247 -16.92 -8.82 -9.41
N GLU A 248 -17.00 -7.53 -9.69
CA GLU A 248 -17.36 -6.96 -11.00
C GLU A 248 -16.22 -7.00 -12.03
N GLY A 249 -15.03 -7.52 -11.67
CA GLY A 249 -13.86 -7.63 -12.56
C GLY A 249 -13.12 -6.32 -12.82
N LYS A 250 -13.46 -5.24 -12.11
CA LYS A 250 -12.88 -3.90 -12.32
C LYS A 250 -11.41 -3.77 -11.88
N ALA A 251 -10.90 -4.74 -11.13
CA ALA A 251 -9.52 -4.79 -10.66
C ALA A 251 -8.64 -5.81 -11.42
N SER A 252 -9.16 -6.39 -12.52
CA SER A 252 -8.42 -7.37 -13.32
C SER A 252 -7.43 -6.80 -14.34
N PRO A 253 -7.56 -5.55 -14.87
CA PRO A 253 -6.59 -5.03 -15.83
C PRO A 253 -5.16 -5.08 -15.29
N VAL A 254 -4.22 -5.45 -16.17
CA VAL A 254 -2.77 -5.49 -15.91
C VAL A 254 -2.11 -4.32 -16.61
N SER A 255 -1.22 -3.62 -15.92
CA SER A 255 -0.39 -2.54 -16.45
C SER A 255 1.06 -3.01 -16.62
N ASP A 256 1.77 -2.44 -17.58
CA ASP A 256 3.20 -2.64 -17.79
C ASP A 256 4.08 -1.60 -17.07
N ASP A 257 3.48 -0.67 -16.31
CA ASP A 257 4.20 0.44 -15.68
C ASP A 257 5.35 -0.02 -14.76
N VAL A 258 5.17 -1.11 -14.01
CA VAL A 258 6.25 -1.65 -13.16
C VAL A 258 7.44 -2.08 -14.03
N GLU A 259 7.20 -2.88 -15.08
CA GLU A 259 8.26 -3.36 -15.96
C GLU A 259 8.90 -2.20 -16.74
N ARG A 260 8.11 -1.30 -17.30
CA ARG A 260 8.57 -0.15 -18.07
C ARG A 260 9.45 0.81 -17.25
N LEU A 261 9.13 1.02 -15.98
CA LEU A 261 9.88 1.92 -15.11
C LEU A 261 11.12 1.25 -14.51
N THR A 262 10.99 0.02 -14.04
CA THR A 262 12.07 -0.67 -13.30
C THR A 262 12.99 -1.49 -14.20
N GLY A 263 12.61 -1.76 -15.45
CA GLY A 263 13.33 -2.65 -16.37
C GLY A 263 13.21 -4.15 -16.01
N ARG A 264 12.38 -4.50 -15.04
CA ARG A 264 12.15 -5.91 -14.64
C ARG A 264 10.65 -6.20 -14.51
N LYS A 265 10.28 -7.45 -14.79
CA LYS A 265 8.90 -7.90 -14.59
C LYS A 265 8.48 -7.78 -13.13
N PRO A 266 7.19 -7.51 -12.86
CA PRO A 266 6.65 -7.53 -11.51
C PRO A 266 6.90 -8.88 -10.84
N ILE A 267 7.09 -8.88 -9.53
CA ILE A 267 7.20 -10.10 -8.73
C ILE A 267 5.93 -10.92 -8.92
N THR A 268 6.09 -12.20 -9.28
CA THR A 268 4.95 -13.09 -9.48
C THR A 268 4.34 -13.49 -8.14
N PHE A 269 3.06 -13.88 -8.15
CA PHE A 269 2.43 -14.38 -6.93
C PHE A 269 3.09 -15.69 -6.43
N ASP A 270 3.62 -16.53 -7.33
CA ASP A 270 4.36 -17.74 -6.93
C ASP A 270 5.66 -17.39 -6.19
N GLN A 271 6.42 -16.38 -6.66
CA GLN A 271 7.59 -15.88 -5.95
C GLN A 271 7.22 -15.28 -4.58
N PHE A 272 6.19 -14.45 -4.52
CA PHE A 272 5.66 -13.93 -3.26
C PHE A 272 5.28 -15.05 -2.29
N ALA A 273 4.53 -16.05 -2.75
CA ALA A 273 4.10 -17.17 -1.92
C ALA A 273 5.29 -17.98 -1.37
N HIS A 274 6.34 -18.16 -2.18
CA HIS A 274 7.58 -18.79 -1.76
C HIS A 274 8.30 -17.96 -0.69
N ASP A 275 8.49 -16.67 -0.92
CA ASP A 275 9.20 -15.76 -0.01
C ASP A 275 8.49 -15.63 1.35
N TYR A 276 7.16 -15.72 1.37
CA TYR A 276 6.32 -15.64 2.56
C TYR A 276 5.77 -17.00 3.02
N ALA A 277 6.39 -18.12 2.59
CA ALA A 277 5.92 -19.46 2.95
C ALA A 277 5.76 -19.68 4.46
N PHE A 278 6.67 -19.10 5.27
CA PHE A 278 6.63 -19.15 6.73
C PHE A 278 5.30 -18.61 7.31
N ALA A 279 4.66 -17.66 6.65
CA ALA A 279 3.39 -17.09 7.10
C ALA A 279 2.20 -18.04 6.92
N PHE A 280 2.34 -19.03 6.04
CA PHE A 280 1.27 -19.95 5.66
C PHE A 280 1.47 -21.36 6.23
N GLN A 281 2.66 -21.68 6.75
CA GLN A 281 2.96 -22.99 7.33
C GLN A 281 2.45 -23.08 8.77
N THR A 282 2.13 -24.30 9.24
CA THR A 282 1.83 -24.55 10.65
C THR A 282 3.13 -24.56 11.47
N GLU A 283 3.05 -24.21 12.77
CA GLU A 283 4.23 -24.09 13.65
C GLU A 283 5.15 -25.31 13.65
N ALA A 284 4.62 -26.53 13.46
CA ALA A 284 5.42 -27.76 13.40
C ALA A 284 6.36 -27.83 12.16
N LYS A 285 6.10 -27.09 11.09
CA LYS A 285 6.94 -27.05 9.87
C LYS A 285 7.85 -25.82 9.78
N ALA A 286 7.63 -24.81 10.59
CA ALA A 286 8.47 -23.61 10.62
C ALA A 286 9.76 -23.79 11.44
N ALA A 287 9.85 -24.89 12.20
CA ALA A 287 10.99 -25.21 13.10
C ALA A 287 11.94 -26.29 12.52
N SER A 288 11.69 -26.79 11.32
CA SER A 288 12.55 -27.74 10.58
C SER A 288 13.20 -27.06 9.38
#